data_74d1252245e6a43afdcf1d98aa86b3df
#
_entry.id   74d1252245e6a43afdcf1d98aa86b3df
#
_cell.length_a   1.000
_cell.length_b   1.000
_cell.length_c   1.000
_cell.angle_alpha   90.00
_cell.angle_beta   90.00
_cell.angle_gamma   90.00
#
_symmetry.space_group_name_H-M   'P 1'
#
loop_
_entity.id
_entity.type
_entity.pdbx_description
1 polymer ?
#
loop_
_entity_poly.entity_id
_entity_poly.type
_entity_poly.pdbx_seq_one_letter_code
_entity_poly.pdbx_strand_id
1 'polypeptide(L)'
;MANITVNIEGDLNIFVSGEDGLPDCMYLDWADGSPNDRMEIQVGTPDEGDADVLYAVPGTGASEMTLFEALQKATENGGLDSVEMLPEHDLLAAFNSDDVIADEHGDLYLAGPLMAFKVDGCKVISMTEEEKEAVCDILEEGTAKLHSGRQAVFAYGL
;
A
#
# COMPACT_ATOMS: atom_id res chain seq x y z
N MET A 1 -17.80 11.51 11.93
CA MET A 1 -16.70 11.26 12.90
C MET A 1 -16.52 9.76 12.99
N ALA A 2 -15.36 9.23 12.61
CA ALA A 2 -15.07 7.82 12.77
C ALA A 2 -14.62 7.55 14.20
N ASN A 3 -15.24 6.62 14.88
CA ASN A 3 -14.80 6.17 16.21
C ASN A 3 -14.07 4.84 16.03
N ILE A 4 -12.80 4.84 16.42
CA ILE A 4 -12.00 3.61 16.50
C ILE A 4 -12.04 3.16 17.96
N THR A 5 -12.56 1.95 18.20
CA THR A 5 -12.51 1.34 19.52
C THR A 5 -11.45 0.24 19.49
N VAL A 6 -10.41 0.43 20.29
CA VAL A 6 -9.34 -0.55 20.45
C VAL A 6 -9.44 -1.13 21.86
N ASN A 7 -9.65 -2.42 21.99
CA ASN A 7 -9.61 -3.14 23.25
C ASN A 7 -8.18 -3.62 23.50
N ILE A 8 -7.55 -3.14 24.55
CA ILE A 8 -6.15 -3.44 24.88
C ILE A 8 -6.11 -4.05 26.28
N GLU A 9 -5.46 -5.18 26.41
CA GLU A 9 -5.09 -5.76 27.70
C GLU A 9 -3.62 -5.41 28.00
N GLY A 10 -3.40 -4.60 29.04
CA GLY A 10 -2.09 -4.15 29.46
C GLY A 10 -1.94 -2.63 29.51
N ASP A 11 -0.78 -2.18 29.95
CA ASP A 11 -0.46 -0.75 30.02
C ASP A 11 0.09 -0.27 28.66
N LEU A 12 -0.53 0.75 28.10
CA LEU A 12 -0.21 1.31 26.81
C LEU A 12 0.09 2.79 26.90
N ASN A 13 1.18 3.22 26.28
CA ASN A 13 1.48 4.63 26.08
C ASN A 13 1.01 5.06 24.68
N ILE A 14 0.28 6.16 24.64
CA ILE A 14 -0.22 6.74 23.40
C ILE A 14 0.52 8.04 23.13
N PHE A 15 1.21 8.13 22.01
CA PHE A 15 1.86 9.34 21.55
C PHE A 15 1.12 9.85 20.31
N VAL A 16 0.78 11.12 20.32
CA VAL A 16 0.07 11.77 19.22
C VAL A 16 0.95 12.88 18.69
N SER A 17 1.22 12.84 17.40
CA SER A 17 1.94 13.90 16.69
C SER A 17 1.05 14.56 15.66
N GLY A 18 1.20 15.86 15.45
CA GLY A 18 0.45 16.64 14.48
C GLY A 18 0.52 18.13 14.79
N GLU A 19 0.28 18.95 13.77
CA GLU A 19 0.13 20.40 13.90
C GLU A 19 -1.36 20.75 14.11
N ASP A 20 -1.62 21.90 14.72
CA ASP A 20 -2.97 22.46 14.95
C ASP A 20 -3.93 21.58 15.78
N GLY A 21 -3.40 20.70 16.61
CA GLY A 21 -4.20 19.86 17.52
C GLY A 21 -4.93 18.71 16.84
N LEU A 22 -4.67 18.44 15.56
CA LEU A 22 -5.10 17.25 14.86
C LEU A 22 -3.95 16.25 14.79
N PRO A 23 -4.14 15.01 15.23
CA PRO A 23 -3.10 14.00 15.15
C PRO A 23 -2.92 13.53 13.69
N ASP A 24 -1.70 13.65 13.18
CA ASP A 24 -1.33 13.07 11.89
C ASP A 24 -1.00 11.57 12.03
N CYS A 25 -0.31 11.24 13.10
CA CYS A 25 0.03 9.87 13.46
C CYS A 25 -0.21 9.61 14.94
N MET A 26 -0.59 8.39 15.24
CA MET A 26 -0.70 7.90 16.62
C MET A 26 0.23 6.70 16.77
N TYR A 27 1.13 6.79 17.75
CA TYR A 27 2.02 5.68 18.10
C TYR A 27 1.54 5.06 19.41
N LEU A 28 1.45 3.73 19.40
CA LEU A 28 1.11 2.94 20.56
C LEU A 28 2.33 2.13 20.98
N ASP A 29 2.89 2.40 22.15
CA ASP A 29 4.00 1.64 22.71
C ASP A 29 3.54 0.95 23.98
N TRP A 30 3.91 -0.32 24.15
CA TRP A 30 3.71 -0.99 25.42
C TRP A 30 4.55 -0.37 26.54
N ALA A 31 3.98 -0.24 27.73
CA ALA A 31 4.65 0.41 28.86
C ALA A 31 5.89 -0.35 29.36
N ASP A 32 6.04 -1.62 28.98
CA ASP A 32 7.20 -2.45 29.32
C ASP A 32 8.44 -2.17 28.46
N GLY A 33 8.30 -1.31 27.44
CA GLY A 33 9.42 -0.92 26.56
C GLY A 33 9.85 -1.96 25.55
N SER A 34 9.03 -2.98 25.26
CA SER A 34 9.31 -3.97 24.23
C SER A 34 9.41 -3.31 22.84
N PRO A 35 10.60 -3.27 22.21
CA PRO A 35 10.81 -2.51 20.99
C PRO A 35 10.12 -3.12 19.74
N ASN A 36 9.62 -4.35 19.85
CA ASN A 36 9.00 -5.09 18.75
C ASN A 36 7.47 -4.96 18.72
N ASP A 37 6.87 -4.34 19.73
CA ASP A 37 5.41 -4.29 19.87
C ASP A 37 4.84 -2.89 19.60
N ARG A 38 5.64 -2.04 18.97
CA ARG A 38 5.18 -0.72 18.56
C ARG A 38 4.19 -0.83 17.41
N MET A 39 2.99 -0.36 17.64
CA MET A 39 1.97 -0.23 16.61
C MET A 39 1.85 1.23 16.19
N GLU A 40 2.03 1.51 14.92
CA GLU A 40 1.73 2.79 14.33
C GLU A 40 0.30 2.77 13.78
N ILE A 41 -0.55 3.66 14.30
CA ILE A 41 -1.87 3.89 13.73
C ILE A 41 -1.83 5.25 13.04
N GLN A 42 -1.92 5.23 11.72
CA GLN A 42 -2.12 6.46 10.97
C GLN A 42 -3.57 6.91 11.15
N VAL A 43 -3.72 8.08 11.74
CA VAL A 43 -5.02 8.73 11.80
C VAL A 43 -5.11 9.63 10.58
N GLY A 44 -5.70 9.13 9.51
CA GLY A 44 -5.90 9.91 8.29
C GLY A 44 -6.70 11.16 8.59
N THR A 45 -6.19 12.32 8.17
CA THR A 45 -7.00 13.51 8.05
C THR A 45 -7.99 13.31 6.90
N PRO A 46 -9.15 13.98 6.87
CA PRO A 46 -10.08 13.88 5.74
C PRO A 46 -9.42 14.14 4.38
N ASP A 47 -8.33 14.91 4.36
CA ASP A 47 -7.60 15.25 3.14
C ASP A 47 -6.71 14.11 2.62
N GLU A 48 -6.31 13.15 3.45
CA GLU A 48 -5.49 12.00 3.00
C GLU A 48 -6.28 11.02 2.13
N GLY A 49 -7.57 10.85 2.43
CA GLY A 49 -8.45 10.01 1.63
C GLY A 49 -8.60 10.47 0.18
N ASP A 50 -8.30 11.75 -0.08
CA ASP A 50 -8.39 12.39 -1.39
C ASP A 50 -7.05 12.39 -2.15
N ALA A 51 -5.96 11.85 -1.58
CA ALA A 51 -4.69 11.75 -2.27
C ALA A 51 -4.81 10.86 -3.51
N ASP A 52 -4.26 11.32 -4.64
CA ASP A 52 -4.26 10.56 -5.89
C ASP A 52 -3.22 9.45 -5.83
N VAL A 53 -3.66 8.24 -6.05
CA VAL A 53 -2.85 7.02 -6.13
C VAL A 53 -3.15 6.28 -7.42
N LEU A 54 -2.30 5.31 -7.78
CA LEU A 54 -2.56 4.40 -8.89
C LEU A 54 -2.94 3.02 -8.36
N TYR A 55 -4.02 2.49 -8.87
CA TYR A 55 -4.43 1.10 -8.64
C TYR A 55 -4.26 0.33 -9.94
N ALA A 56 -3.40 -0.66 -9.93
CA ALA A 56 -3.00 -1.40 -11.12
C ALA A 56 -3.32 -2.89 -10.99
N VAL A 57 -3.81 -3.46 -12.08
CA VAL A 57 -4.12 -4.89 -12.19
C VAL A 57 -3.33 -5.45 -13.36
N PRO A 58 -2.56 -6.54 -13.19
CA PRO A 58 -1.80 -7.14 -14.27
C PRO A 58 -2.67 -7.47 -15.48
N GLY A 59 -2.25 -7.05 -16.66
CA GLY A 59 -2.97 -7.27 -17.92
C GLY A 59 -4.15 -6.33 -18.18
N THR A 60 -4.58 -5.54 -17.20
CA THR A 60 -5.66 -4.55 -17.34
C THR A 60 -5.12 -3.12 -17.37
N GLY A 61 -4.02 -2.86 -16.70
CA GLY A 61 -3.39 -1.56 -16.61
C GLY A 61 -3.63 -0.86 -15.27
N ALA A 62 -3.14 0.37 -15.18
CA ALA A 62 -3.26 1.23 -14.01
C ALA A 62 -4.42 2.22 -14.17
N SER A 63 -5.12 2.50 -13.08
CA SER A 63 -6.18 3.49 -12.99
C SER A 63 -5.87 4.47 -11.87
N GLU A 64 -6.02 5.76 -12.16
CA GLU A 64 -5.94 6.80 -11.14
C GLU A 64 -7.22 6.81 -10.31
N MET A 65 -7.06 6.90 -9.00
CA MET A 65 -8.17 7.03 -8.05
C MET A 65 -7.69 7.65 -6.74
N THR A 66 -8.63 7.98 -5.87
CA THR A 66 -8.27 8.44 -4.53
C THR A 66 -7.77 7.28 -3.67
N LEU A 67 -6.97 7.60 -2.65
CA LEU A 67 -6.51 6.60 -1.67
C LEU A 67 -7.69 5.83 -1.07
N PHE A 68 -8.77 6.53 -0.73
CA PHE A 68 -9.97 5.89 -0.16
C PHE A 68 -10.58 4.85 -1.12
N GLU A 69 -10.73 5.19 -2.40
CA GLU A 69 -11.26 4.28 -3.42
C GLU A 69 -10.34 3.08 -3.64
N ALA A 70 -9.02 3.32 -3.68
CA ALA A 70 -8.03 2.26 -3.85
C ALA A 70 -8.04 1.26 -2.68
N LEU A 71 -8.11 1.76 -1.43
CA LEU A 71 -8.20 0.92 -0.24
C LEU A 71 -9.50 0.12 -0.18
N GLN A 72 -10.61 0.71 -0.62
CA GLN A 72 -11.88 0.02 -0.73
C GLN A 72 -11.81 -1.14 -1.73
N LYS A 73 -11.26 -0.89 -2.93
CA LYS A 73 -11.04 -1.95 -3.93
C LYS A 73 -10.09 -3.04 -3.44
N ALA A 74 -9.01 -2.65 -2.77
CA ALA A 74 -8.06 -3.59 -2.21
C ALA A 74 -8.72 -4.51 -1.18
N THR A 75 -9.57 -3.97 -0.31
CA THR A 75 -10.33 -4.75 0.68
C THR A 75 -11.25 -5.79 0.03
N GLU A 76 -11.89 -5.45 -1.08
CA GLU A 76 -12.72 -6.37 -1.86
C GLU A 76 -11.90 -7.52 -2.48
N ASN A 77 -10.60 -7.30 -2.72
CA ASN A 77 -9.67 -8.26 -3.32
C ASN A 77 -8.72 -8.93 -2.30
N GLY A 78 -9.06 -8.95 -1.03
CA GLY A 78 -8.28 -9.63 0.01
C GLY A 78 -7.36 -8.74 0.84
N GLY A 79 -7.31 -7.44 0.55
CA GLY A 79 -6.50 -6.46 1.28
C GLY A 79 -5.07 -6.31 0.76
N LEU A 80 -4.30 -5.48 1.45
CA LEU A 80 -2.88 -5.22 1.17
C LEU A 80 -2.10 -5.47 2.47
N ASP A 81 -1.09 -6.31 2.42
CA ASP A 81 -0.31 -6.70 3.60
C ASP A 81 1.21 -6.53 3.42
N SER A 82 1.64 -6.19 2.23
CA SER A 82 3.05 -6.03 1.88
C SER A 82 3.28 -4.72 1.16
N VAL A 83 4.45 -4.12 1.39
CA VAL A 83 4.86 -2.86 0.77
C VAL A 83 6.31 -2.98 0.30
N GLU A 84 6.58 -2.58 -0.93
CA GLU A 84 7.91 -2.50 -1.50
C GLU A 84 8.16 -1.13 -2.13
N MET A 85 9.44 -0.73 -2.19
CA MET A 85 9.85 0.47 -2.93
C MET A 85 9.90 0.15 -4.43
N LEU A 86 9.27 1.02 -5.22
CA LEU A 86 9.43 0.98 -6.67
C LEU A 86 10.82 1.53 -7.06
N PRO A 87 11.47 0.96 -8.07
CA PRO A 87 12.70 1.50 -8.60
C PRO A 87 12.45 2.92 -9.10
N GLU A 88 13.28 3.86 -8.68
CA GLU A 88 13.19 5.30 -8.95
C GLU A 88 12.04 6.02 -8.20
N HIS A 89 12.20 7.33 -8.03
CA HIS A 89 11.20 8.29 -7.53
C HIS A 89 10.70 8.16 -6.08
N ASP A 90 11.28 7.33 -5.21
CA ASP A 90 10.84 7.16 -3.81
C ASP A 90 9.33 6.82 -3.66
N LEU A 91 8.80 6.07 -4.62
CA LEU A 91 7.43 5.63 -4.65
C LEU A 91 7.30 4.24 -4.03
N LEU A 92 6.13 3.97 -3.44
CA LEU A 92 5.82 2.71 -2.78
C LEU A 92 4.73 1.96 -3.55
N ALA A 93 4.81 0.64 -3.51
CA ALA A 93 3.78 -0.25 -4.00
C ALA A 93 3.29 -1.16 -2.86
N ALA A 94 1.99 -1.14 -2.60
CA ALA A 94 1.35 -2.04 -1.65
C ALA A 94 0.57 -3.12 -2.41
N PHE A 95 0.66 -4.35 -1.95
CA PHE A 95 0.01 -5.51 -2.57
C PHE A 95 -0.29 -6.60 -1.54
N ASN A 96 -1.01 -7.64 -1.96
CA ASN A 96 -1.27 -8.80 -1.12
C ASN A 96 -0.20 -9.87 -1.36
N SER A 97 0.49 -10.30 -0.33
CA SER A 97 1.54 -11.33 -0.41
C SER A 97 1.03 -12.69 -0.89
N ASP A 98 -0.25 -12.99 -0.69
CA ASP A 98 -0.87 -14.22 -1.18
C ASP A 98 -0.99 -14.26 -2.72
N ASP A 99 -0.91 -13.10 -3.37
CA ASP A 99 -0.92 -12.98 -4.83
C ASP A 99 0.46 -13.13 -5.48
N VAL A 100 1.51 -13.32 -4.68
CA VAL A 100 2.86 -13.57 -5.19
C VAL A 100 3.00 -15.01 -5.62
N ILE A 101 3.43 -15.21 -6.86
CA ILE A 101 3.66 -16.52 -7.47
C ILE A 101 5.10 -16.65 -7.94
N ALA A 102 5.61 -17.86 -7.97
CA ALA A 102 6.91 -18.16 -8.55
C ALA A 102 6.75 -18.89 -9.88
N ASP A 103 7.59 -18.58 -10.87
CA ASP A 103 7.67 -19.35 -12.09
C ASP A 103 8.51 -20.63 -11.93
N GLU A 104 8.68 -21.38 -12.99
CA GLU A 104 9.46 -22.63 -13.01
C GLU A 104 10.98 -22.42 -12.78
N HIS A 105 11.45 -21.17 -12.89
CA HIS A 105 12.85 -20.78 -12.64
C HIS A 105 13.05 -20.23 -11.22
N GLY A 106 11.95 -20.00 -10.47
CA GLY A 106 11.97 -19.44 -9.14
C GLY A 106 11.92 -17.91 -9.11
N ASP A 107 11.68 -17.27 -10.26
CA ASP A 107 11.45 -15.83 -10.32
C ASP A 107 10.07 -15.50 -9.79
N LEU A 108 9.99 -14.42 -9.00
CA LEU A 108 8.77 -14.01 -8.32
C LEU A 108 7.97 -13.00 -9.14
N TYR A 109 6.67 -13.16 -9.13
CA TYR A 109 5.72 -12.31 -9.84
C TYR A 109 4.50 -12.02 -8.97
N LEU A 110 3.94 -10.82 -9.10
CA LEU A 110 2.67 -10.45 -8.49
C LEU A 110 1.53 -10.67 -9.49
N ALA A 111 0.67 -11.63 -9.24
CA ALA A 111 -0.49 -11.95 -10.08
C ALA A 111 -1.76 -11.17 -9.70
N GLY A 112 -1.74 -10.46 -8.58
CA GLY A 112 -2.85 -9.65 -8.08
C GLY A 112 -2.65 -8.15 -8.28
N PRO A 113 -3.61 -7.35 -7.81
CA PRO A 113 -3.54 -5.90 -7.90
C PRO A 113 -2.47 -5.32 -6.98
N LEU A 114 -1.98 -4.13 -7.34
CA LEU A 114 -1.12 -3.31 -6.50
C LEU A 114 -1.64 -1.87 -6.45
N MET A 115 -1.32 -1.18 -5.38
CA MET A 115 -1.53 0.24 -5.22
C MET A 115 -0.17 0.94 -5.15
N ALA A 116 0.10 1.82 -6.13
CA ALA A 116 1.28 2.67 -6.11
C ALA A 116 0.94 4.03 -5.49
N PHE A 117 1.77 4.50 -4.58
CA PHE A 117 1.52 5.72 -3.83
C PHE A 117 2.82 6.39 -3.39
N LYS A 118 2.70 7.65 -2.99
CA LYS A 118 3.79 8.47 -2.47
C LYS A 118 3.51 8.84 -1.02
N VAL A 119 4.56 8.90 -0.21
CA VAL A 119 4.48 9.33 1.19
C VAL A 119 5.39 10.50 1.46
N ASP A 120 4.95 11.37 2.36
CA ASP A 120 5.75 12.41 2.98
C ASP A 120 5.62 12.26 4.50
N GLY A 121 6.70 11.79 5.13
CA GLY A 121 6.65 11.37 6.53
C GLY A 121 5.71 10.18 6.72
N CYS A 122 4.62 10.37 7.44
CA CYS A 122 3.59 9.35 7.67
C CYS A 122 2.31 9.59 6.87
N LYS A 123 2.30 10.56 5.95
CA LYS A 123 1.15 10.91 5.12
C LYS A 123 1.30 10.38 3.71
N VAL A 124 0.22 9.82 3.18
CA VAL A 124 0.09 9.59 1.73
C VAL A 124 -0.24 10.93 1.07
N ILE A 125 0.55 11.30 0.09
CA ILE A 125 0.36 12.50 -0.72
C ILE A 125 0.10 12.13 -2.16
N SER A 126 -0.52 13.04 -2.91
CA SER A 126 -0.78 12.82 -4.33
C SER A 126 0.51 12.74 -5.13
N MET A 127 0.58 11.79 -6.07
CA MET A 127 1.65 11.70 -7.05
C MET A 127 1.49 12.79 -8.11
N THR A 128 2.61 13.27 -8.65
CA THR A 128 2.62 14.13 -9.83
C THR A 128 2.30 13.33 -11.09
N GLU A 129 1.90 14.01 -12.18
CA GLU A 129 1.65 13.33 -13.46
C GLU A 129 2.89 12.59 -13.99
N GLU A 130 4.08 13.18 -13.83
CA GLU A 130 5.36 12.58 -14.22
C GLU A 130 5.63 11.29 -13.43
N GLU A 131 5.35 11.29 -12.13
CA GLU A 131 5.48 10.10 -11.27
C GLU A 131 4.48 9.01 -11.65
N LYS A 132 3.25 9.38 -11.99
CA LYS A 132 2.22 8.44 -12.46
C LYS A 132 2.61 7.79 -13.79
N GLU A 133 3.12 8.56 -14.74
CA GLU A 133 3.63 8.06 -16.02
C GLU A 133 4.79 7.10 -15.80
N ALA A 134 5.75 7.45 -14.94
CA ALA A 134 6.88 6.58 -14.61
C ALA A 134 6.45 5.24 -14.02
N VAL A 135 5.46 5.23 -13.13
CA VAL A 135 4.88 3.99 -12.57
C VAL A 135 4.21 3.16 -13.66
N CYS A 136 3.43 3.78 -14.53
CA CYS A 136 2.79 3.07 -15.65
C CYS A 136 3.81 2.40 -16.56
N ASP A 137 4.89 3.10 -16.90
CA ASP A 137 5.98 2.55 -17.73
C ASP A 137 6.66 1.35 -17.04
N ILE A 138 6.99 1.47 -15.75
CA ILE A 138 7.57 0.37 -14.96
C ILE A 138 6.65 -0.86 -14.97
N LEU A 139 5.36 -0.67 -14.76
CA LEU A 139 4.40 -1.77 -14.72
C LEU A 139 4.17 -2.40 -16.10
N GLU A 140 4.14 -1.61 -17.16
CA GLU A 140 4.01 -2.12 -18.53
C GLU A 140 5.24 -2.95 -18.94
N GLU A 141 6.44 -2.45 -18.66
CA GLU A 141 7.69 -3.16 -18.92
C GLU A 141 7.84 -4.43 -18.08
N GLY A 142 7.37 -4.39 -16.83
CA GLY A 142 7.41 -5.50 -15.88
C GLY A 142 6.30 -6.53 -16.06
N THR A 143 5.31 -6.28 -16.93
CA THR A 143 4.19 -7.20 -17.12
C THR A 143 4.60 -8.43 -17.92
N ALA A 144 4.48 -9.61 -17.33
CA ALA A 144 4.71 -10.89 -17.95
C ALA A 144 3.41 -11.67 -18.12
N LYS A 145 3.37 -12.49 -19.15
CA LYS A 145 2.31 -13.47 -19.38
C LYS A 145 2.82 -14.85 -19.01
N LEU A 146 2.40 -15.33 -17.87
CA LEU A 146 2.78 -16.64 -17.35
C LEU A 146 1.74 -17.69 -17.74
N HIS A 147 2.20 -18.91 -17.98
CA HIS A 147 1.32 -20.04 -18.28
C HIS A 147 1.26 -20.98 -17.09
N SER A 148 0.06 -21.15 -16.53
CA SER A 148 -0.22 -22.18 -15.54
C SER A 148 -1.18 -23.21 -16.15
N GLY A 149 -0.62 -24.30 -16.68
CA GLY A 149 -1.39 -25.28 -17.42
C GLY A 149 -1.98 -24.71 -18.72
N ARG A 150 -3.30 -24.68 -18.82
CA ARG A 150 -4.04 -24.14 -19.98
C ARG A 150 -4.44 -22.66 -19.83
N GLN A 151 -4.20 -22.07 -18.67
CA GLN A 151 -4.56 -20.68 -18.39
C GLN A 151 -3.33 -19.79 -18.49
N ALA A 152 -3.51 -18.64 -19.11
CA ALA A 152 -2.53 -17.56 -19.09
C ALA A 152 -2.90 -16.58 -17.99
N VAL A 153 -1.90 -16.22 -17.17
CA VAL A 153 -2.03 -15.23 -16.11
C VAL A 153 -1.07 -14.09 -16.40
N PHE A 154 -1.55 -12.86 -16.34
CA PHE A 154 -0.69 -11.69 -16.37
C PHE A 154 -0.19 -11.40 -14.96
N ALA A 155 1.08 -11.06 -14.83
CA ALA A 155 1.70 -10.74 -13.56
C ALA A 155 2.82 -9.71 -13.72
N TYR A 156 3.07 -8.94 -12.66
CA TYR A 156 4.21 -8.02 -12.59
C TYR A 156 5.44 -8.75 -12.06
N GLY A 157 6.60 -8.57 -12.70
CA GLY A 157 7.89 -9.03 -12.18
C GLY A 157 8.26 -8.26 -10.90
N LEU A 158 8.68 -9.00 -9.90
CA LEU A 158 9.16 -8.47 -8.62
C LEU A 158 10.68 -8.39 -8.57
#